data_08e58c0430c1a4999d17a5118a8318c2
#
_entry.id   08e58c0430c1a4999d17a5118a8318c2
#
_cell.length_a   1.000
_cell.length_b   1.000
_cell.length_c   1.000
_cell.angle_alpha   90.00
_cell.angle_beta   90.00
_cell.angle_gamma   90.00
#
_symmetry.space_group_name_H-M   'P 1'
#
loop_
_entity.id
_entity.type
_entity.pdbx_description
1 polymer ?
#
loop_
_entity_poly.entity_id
_entity_poly.type
_entity_poly.pdbx_seq_one_letter_code
_entity_poly.pdbx_strand_id
1 'polypeptide(L)'
;MKTRIKEPIANYQLTVGELVSELLMTINVCNEKVLVVEGSTDKRFWEMLQKRFNMKMDIRVANKKECDSNKEYVIKVIKKVNQKVNSNNLIFGVVDYDYDWILKSLIVEKGLFYYKYHDLEVNLILSWGFRMVNQMISSESKQIETDILRNYLFEWTYDIGILRLLNRKQGLGYKFTSIDWKRLAPLYISELKSEA
;
A
#
# COMPACT_ATOMS: atom_id res chain seq x y z
N MET A 1 26.81 -7.38 37.73
CA MET A 1 26.97 -7.63 36.29
C MET A 1 25.81 -6.98 35.56
N LYS A 2 25.98 -5.84 34.88
CA LYS A 2 24.92 -5.17 34.13
C LYS A 2 24.89 -5.83 32.75
N THR A 3 23.82 -6.57 32.48
CA THR A 3 23.50 -7.11 31.14
C THR A 3 23.30 -5.92 30.20
N ARG A 4 24.26 -5.70 29.28
CA ARG A 4 24.06 -4.80 28.14
C ARG A 4 22.90 -5.36 27.30
N ILE A 5 21.74 -4.70 27.40
CA ILE A 5 20.68 -4.88 26.43
C ILE A 5 21.28 -4.46 25.08
N LYS A 6 21.45 -5.40 24.17
CA LYS A 6 21.84 -5.09 22.79
C LYS A 6 20.73 -4.20 22.23
N GLU A 7 21.06 -2.96 21.93
CA GLU A 7 20.18 -2.10 21.15
C GLU A 7 19.75 -2.88 19.89
N PRO A 8 18.45 -2.83 19.54
CA PRO A 8 18.01 -3.47 18.29
C PRO A 8 18.86 -2.88 17.17
N ILE A 9 19.43 -3.73 16.34
CA ILE A 9 20.18 -3.36 15.14
C ILE A 9 19.32 -2.31 14.44
N ALA A 10 19.79 -1.07 14.39
CA ALA A 10 19.08 0.03 13.74
C ALA A 10 18.64 -0.47 12.36
N ASN A 11 17.34 -0.29 12.03
CA ASN A 11 16.79 -0.70 10.76
C ASN A 11 17.66 -0.15 9.63
N TYR A 12 18.59 -0.96 9.15
CA TYR A 12 19.51 -0.57 8.10
C TYR A 12 18.69 -0.39 6.82
N GLN A 13 18.46 0.87 6.48
CA GLN A 13 17.70 1.21 5.29
C GLN A 13 18.62 1.10 4.08
N LEU A 14 18.37 0.12 3.23
CA LEU A 14 19.13 -0.09 2.01
C LEU A 14 18.82 1.01 0.98
N THR A 15 19.85 1.47 0.30
CA THR A 15 19.68 2.25 -0.93
C THR A 15 19.06 1.39 -2.03
N VAL A 16 18.52 2.03 -3.08
CA VAL A 16 18.02 1.29 -4.25
C VAL A 16 19.08 0.36 -4.84
N GLY A 17 20.34 0.82 -4.90
CA GLY A 17 21.44 0.03 -5.44
C GLY A 17 21.80 -1.18 -4.58
N GLU A 18 21.84 -1.00 -3.26
CA GLU A 18 22.10 -2.08 -2.30
C GLU A 18 21.00 -3.14 -2.33
N LEU A 19 19.70 -2.71 -2.31
CA LEU A 19 18.59 -3.65 -2.41
C LEU A 19 18.64 -4.43 -3.72
N VAL A 20 18.84 -3.78 -4.85
CA VAL A 20 18.95 -4.46 -6.15
C VAL A 20 20.06 -5.50 -6.15
N SER A 21 21.22 -5.18 -5.56
CA SER A 21 22.33 -6.13 -5.48
C SER A 21 21.98 -7.33 -4.60
N GLU A 22 21.36 -7.10 -3.43
CA GLU A 22 20.88 -8.16 -2.55
C GLU A 22 19.84 -9.05 -3.25
N LEU A 23 18.84 -8.45 -3.93
CA LEU A 23 17.81 -9.19 -4.64
C LEU A 23 18.38 -10.08 -5.74
N LEU A 24 19.33 -9.56 -6.53
CA LEU A 24 19.98 -10.34 -7.57
C LEU A 24 20.80 -11.50 -7.01
N MET A 25 21.45 -11.32 -5.86
CA MET A 25 22.13 -12.42 -5.18
C MET A 25 21.13 -13.46 -4.68
N THR A 26 20.02 -13.02 -4.07
CA THR A 26 18.99 -13.92 -3.53
C THR A 26 18.38 -14.80 -4.63
N ILE A 27 17.99 -14.23 -5.77
CA ILE A 27 17.39 -15.01 -6.85
C ILE A 27 18.40 -15.98 -7.50
N ASN A 28 19.68 -15.60 -7.59
CA ASN A 28 20.72 -16.47 -8.15
C ASN A 28 21.04 -17.66 -7.26
N VAL A 29 20.91 -17.52 -5.94
CA VAL A 29 21.21 -18.57 -4.96
C VAL A 29 20.00 -19.41 -4.63
N CYS A 30 18.86 -18.77 -4.33
CA CYS A 30 17.68 -19.45 -3.80
C CYS A 30 16.60 -19.72 -4.85
N ASN A 31 16.65 -19.08 -6.01
CA ASN A 31 15.59 -19.13 -7.05
C ASN A 31 14.19 -18.82 -6.49
N GLU A 32 14.13 -17.98 -5.46
CA GLU A 32 12.87 -17.59 -4.82
C GLU A 32 12.30 -16.33 -5.45
N LYS A 33 10.97 -16.28 -5.53
CA LYS A 33 10.27 -15.06 -5.95
C LYS A 33 10.39 -14.00 -4.87
N VAL A 34 10.59 -12.75 -5.28
CA VAL A 34 10.64 -11.60 -4.39
C VAL A 34 9.58 -10.59 -4.79
N LEU A 35 8.85 -10.07 -3.80
CA LEU A 35 7.89 -8.99 -3.95
C LEU A 35 8.37 -7.78 -3.18
N VAL A 36 8.52 -6.65 -3.85
CA VAL A 36 8.82 -5.35 -3.24
C VAL A 36 7.53 -4.55 -3.16
N VAL A 37 7.19 -4.09 -1.96
CA VAL A 37 5.94 -3.35 -1.66
C VAL A 37 6.25 -2.00 -1.01
N GLU A 38 5.29 -1.07 -1.04
CA GLU A 38 5.49 0.28 -0.53
C GLU A 38 5.55 0.35 1.01
N GLY A 39 4.72 -0.43 1.70
CA GLY A 39 4.54 -0.27 3.13
C GLY A 39 4.44 -1.56 3.94
N SER A 40 4.44 -1.40 5.26
CA SER A 40 4.27 -2.52 6.19
C SER A 40 2.86 -3.12 6.15
N THR A 41 1.85 -2.34 5.81
CA THR A 41 0.46 -2.80 5.62
C THR A 41 0.39 -3.76 4.44
N ASP A 42 0.98 -3.35 3.29
CA ASP A 42 1.09 -4.21 2.11
C ASP A 42 1.81 -5.52 2.46
N LYS A 43 2.95 -5.42 3.15
CA LYS A 43 3.70 -6.62 3.56
C LYS A 43 2.83 -7.58 4.35
N ARG A 44 2.11 -7.10 5.38
CA ARG A 44 1.21 -7.94 6.20
C ARG A 44 0.11 -8.58 5.37
N PHE A 45 -0.47 -7.84 4.44
CA PHE A 45 -1.49 -8.35 3.52
C PHE A 45 -0.94 -9.49 2.66
N TRP A 46 0.20 -9.29 2.02
CA TRP A 46 0.84 -10.31 1.18
C TRP A 46 1.34 -11.52 1.97
N GLU A 47 1.85 -11.33 3.19
CA GLU A 47 2.21 -12.43 4.11
C GLU A 47 0.97 -13.27 4.50
N MET A 48 -0.17 -12.63 4.69
CA MET A 48 -1.43 -13.32 4.94
C MET A 48 -1.86 -14.16 3.73
N LEU A 49 -1.77 -13.59 2.52
CA LEU A 49 -2.06 -14.32 1.28
C LEU A 49 -1.08 -15.49 1.06
N GLN A 50 0.20 -15.31 1.35
CA GLN A 50 1.19 -16.39 1.30
C GLN A 50 0.76 -17.59 2.15
N LYS A 51 0.39 -17.33 3.39
CA LYS A 51 -0.09 -18.38 4.32
C LYS A 51 -1.36 -19.05 3.79
N ARG A 52 -2.31 -18.26 3.30
CA ARG A 52 -3.60 -18.76 2.81
C ARG A 52 -3.47 -19.65 1.58
N PHE A 53 -2.60 -19.29 0.66
CA PHE A 53 -2.43 -19.97 -0.64
C PHE A 53 -1.17 -20.82 -0.73
N ASN A 54 -0.46 -21.01 0.38
CA ASN A 54 0.81 -21.77 0.44
C ASN A 54 1.83 -21.33 -0.63
N MET A 55 1.93 -20.03 -0.87
CA MET A 55 2.89 -19.45 -1.81
C MET A 55 4.24 -19.25 -1.11
N LYS A 56 5.34 -19.45 -1.85
CA LYS A 56 6.69 -19.11 -1.35
C LYS A 56 7.17 -17.86 -2.08
N MET A 57 7.43 -16.80 -1.30
CA MET A 57 7.88 -15.54 -1.82
C MET A 57 8.51 -14.71 -0.68
N ASP A 58 9.64 -14.08 -0.91
CA ASP A 58 10.21 -13.11 0.02
C ASP A 58 9.55 -11.74 -0.18
N ILE A 59 9.09 -11.08 0.89
CA ILE A 59 8.40 -9.78 0.79
C ILE A 59 9.26 -8.70 1.43
N ARG A 60 9.67 -7.74 0.61
CA ARG A 60 10.52 -6.61 0.99
C ARG A 60 9.73 -5.32 0.98
N VAL A 61 9.90 -4.51 2.03
CA VAL A 61 9.28 -3.19 2.15
C VAL A 61 10.24 -2.13 1.62
N ALA A 62 9.72 -1.23 0.78
CA ALA A 62 10.44 -0.05 0.34
C ALA A 62 10.81 0.86 1.52
N ASN A 63 11.87 1.63 1.34
CA ASN A 63 12.22 2.72 2.23
C ASN A 63 12.45 4.00 1.42
N LYS A 64 12.28 5.17 2.05
CA LYS A 64 12.42 6.45 1.34
C LYS A 64 13.87 6.90 1.11
N LYS A 65 14.86 6.11 1.49
CA LYS A 65 16.26 6.51 1.32
C LYS A 65 16.55 6.78 -0.16
N GLU A 66 16.98 7.96 -0.52
CA GLU A 66 17.28 8.41 -1.88
C GLU A 66 16.06 8.59 -2.82
N CYS A 67 14.84 8.56 -2.29
CA CYS A 67 13.62 8.73 -3.08
C CYS A 67 12.62 9.64 -2.38
N ASP A 68 11.78 10.34 -3.14
CA ASP A 68 10.74 11.21 -2.59
C ASP A 68 9.60 10.41 -1.96
N SER A 69 9.36 9.18 -2.43
CA SER A 69 8.32 8.29 -1.93
C SER A 69 8.74 6.81 -1.95
N ASN A 70 8.02 5.98 -1.19
CA ASN A 70 8.19 4.52 -1.22
C ASN A 70 7.81 3.95 -2.60
N LYS A 71 6.78 4.49 -3.25
CA LYS A 71 6.39 4.16 -4.61
C LYS A 71 7.53 4.35 -5.61
N GLU A 72 8.16 5.52 -5.56
CA GLU A 72 9.32 5.82 -6.41
C GLU A 72 10.47 4.84 -6.16
N TYR A 73 10.70 4.49 -4.89
CA TYR A 73 11.71 3.51 -4.54
C TYR A 73 11.43 2.15 -5.18
N VAL A 74 10.19 1.62 -5.05
CA VAL A 74 9.80 0.35 -5.68
C VAL A 74 10.01 0.42 -7.20
N ILE A 75 9.54 1.48 -7.85
CA ILE A 75 9.68 1.67 -9.30
C ILE A 75 11.16 1.67 -9.71
N LYS A 76 12.01 2.40 -8.99
CA LYS A 76 13.47 2.46 -9.27
C LYS A 76 14.13 1.09 -9.09
N VAL A 77 13.72 0.32 -8.06
CA VAL A 77 14.24 -1.04 -7.85
C VAL A 77 13.91 -1.92 -9.05
N ILE A 78 12.63 -1.97 -9.48
CA ILE A 78 12.21 -2.81 -10.59
C ILE A 78 12.90 -2.40 -11.91
N LYS A 79 12.99 -1.09 -12.21
CA LYS A 79 13.72 -0.59 -13.38
C LYS A 79 15.19 -1.03 -13.38
N LYS A 80 15.89 -0.86 -12.25
CA LYS A 80 17.31 -1.26 -12.16
C LYS A 80 17.50 -2.77 -12.26
N VAL A 81 16.57 -3.58 -11.72
CA VAL A 81 16.60 -5.04 -11.89
C VAL A 81 16.47 -5.38 -13.38
N ASN A 82 15.49 -4.82 -14.08
CA ASN A 82 15.27 -5.08 -15.50
C ASN A 82 16.43 -4.63 -16.39
N GLN A 83 17.18 -3.60 -16.01
CA GLN A 83 18.39 -3.20 -16.71
C GLN A 83 19.55 -4.18 -16.54
N LYS A 84 19.60 -4.92 -15.43
CA LYS A 84 20.69 -5.87 -15.13
C LYS A 84 20.38 -7.30 -15.55
N VAL A 85 19.11 -7.65 -15.71
CA VAL A 85 18.64 -9.01 -16.02
C VAL A 85 17.68 -8.97 -17.21
N ASN A 86 18.07 -9.60 -18.33
CA ASN A 86 17.28 -9.59 -19.58
C ASN A 86 15.90 -10.23 -19.45
N SER A 87 15.71 -11.17 -18.52
CA SER A 87 14.42 -11.84 -18.28
C SER A 87 14.14 -11.94 -16.79
N ASN A 88 13.66 -10.84 -16.19
CA ASN A 88 13.20 -10.88 -14.80
C ASN A 88 11.81 -11.53 -14.72
N ASN A 89 11.74 -12.72 -14.12
CA ASN A 89 10.51 -13.45 -13.82
C ASN A 89 10.38 -13.80 -12.34
N LEU A 90 11.25 -13.27 -11.49
CA LEU A 90 11.34 -13.61 -10.06
C LEU A 90 11.19 -12.41 -9.13
N ILE A 91 11.50 -11.18 -9.60
CA ILE A 91 11.40 -9.96 -8.78
C ILE A 91 10.24 -9.12 -9.30
N PHE A 92 9.31 -8.82 -8.42
CA PHE A 92 8.09 -8.07 -8.72
C PHE A 92 7.97 -6.87 -7.77
N GLY A 93 7.32 -5.81 -8.24
CA GLY A 93 6.92 -4.68 -7.43
C GLY A 93 5.40 -4.50 -7.46
N VAL A 94 4.81 -4.15 -6.33
CA VAL A 94 3.40 -3.73 -6.26
C VAL A 94 3.35 -2.35 -5.62
N VAL A 95 2.62 -1.46 -6.28
CA VAL A 95 2.49 -0.07 -5.87
C VAL A 95 1.04 0.40 -5.95
N ASP A 96 0.73 1.45 -5.21
CA ASP A 96 -0.57 2.12 -5.26
C ASP A 96 -0.79 2.75 -6.63
N TYR A 97 -2.04 2.73 -7.09
CA TYR A 97 -2.43 3.38 -8.35
C TYR A 97 -2.50 4.88 -8.20
N ASP A 98 -2.91 5.35 -7.02
CA ASP A 98 -3.10 6.77 -6.70
C ASP A 98 -3.90 7.52 -7.78
N TYR A 99 -3.39 8.69 -8.18
CA TYR A 99 -3.94 9.51 -9.27
C TYR A 99 -3.17 9.38 -10.58
N ASP A 100 -2.26 8.41 -10.70
CA ASP A 100 -1.31 8.36 -11.82
C ASP A 100 -1.98 8.24 -13.19
N TRP A 101 -3.09 7.49 -13.29
CA TRP A 101 -3.80 7.38 -14.55
C TRP A 101 -4.51 8.69 -14.93
N ILE A 102 -5.09 9.42 -13.94
CA ILE A 102 -5.74 10.72 -14.15
C ILE A 102 -4.71 11.76 -14.59
N LEU A 103 -3.54 11.72 -13.97
CA LEU A 103 -2.43 12.64 -14.24
C LEU A 103 -1.56 12.20 -15.44
N LYS A 104 -1.87 11.04 -16.05
CA LYS A 104 -1.10 10.45 -17.14
C LYS A 104 0.39 10.23 -16.79
N SER A 105 0.66 9.91 -15.53
CA SER A 105 2.01 9.66 -15.00
C SER A 105 2.30 8.18 -14.73
N LEU A 106 1.43 7.29 -15.23
CA LEU A 106 1.57 5.85 -15.03
C LEU A 106 2.86 5.33 -15.68
N ILE A 107 3.64 4.60 -14.92
CA ILE A 107 4.87 3.96 -15.39
C ILE A 107 4.58 2.50 -15.68
N VAL A 108 4.78 2.11 -16.93
CA VAL A 108 4.66 0.70 -17.36
C VAL A 108 6.05 0.09 -17.37
N GLU A 109 6.27 -0.93 -16.55
CA GLU A 109 7.55 -1.62 -16.44
C GLU A 109 7.31 -3.12 -16.22
N LYS A 110 8.14 -3.99 -16.80
CA LYS A 110 8.02 -5.44 -16.60
C LYS A 110 8.20 -5.79 -15.12
N GLY A 111 7.30 -6.59 -14.56
CA GLY A 111 7.34 -6.97 -13.14
C GLY A 111 6.83 -5.91 -12.17
N LEU A 112 6.39 -4.75 -12.65
CA LEU A 112 5.71 -3.73 -11.84
C LEU A 112 4.20 -3.87 -12.01
N PHE A 113 3.49 -4.00 -10.89
CA PHE A 113 2.05 -4.12 -10.82
C PHE A 113 1.45 -2.97 -9.99
N TYR A 114 0.22 -2.63 -10.29
CA TYR A 114 -0.56 -1.63 -9.58
C TYR A 114 -1.77 -2.31 -8.94
N TYR A 115 -2.18 -1.85 -7.76
CA TYR A 115 -3.50 -2.22 -7.26
C TYR A 115 -4.56 -1.75 -8.27
N LYS A 116 -5.65 -2.52 -8.42
CA LYS A 116 -6.70 -2.24 -9.41
C LYS A 116 -7.36 -0.88 -9.20
N TYR A 117 -7.49 -0.47 -7.95
CA TYR A 117 -8.07 0.82 -7.54
C TYR A 117 -6.97 1.71 -6.95
N HIS A 118 -7.35 2.78 -6.26
CA HIS A 118 -6.44 3.82 -5.77
C HIS A 118 -5.27 3.25 -4.94
N ASP A 119 -5.57 2.41 -3.95
CA ASP A 119 -4.62 1.79 -3.03
C ASP A 119 -5.12 0.42 -2.55
N LEU A 120 -4.36 -0.23 -1.66
CA LEU A 120 -4.73 -1.51 -1.08
C LEU A 120 -6.04 -1.40 -0.29
N GLU A 121 -6.21 -0.36 0.51
CA GLU A 121 -7.38 -0.14 1.37
C GLU A 121 -8.66 -0.03 0.55
N VAL A 122 -8.66 0.74 -0.54
CA VAL A 122 -9.80 0.84 -1.46
C VAL A 122 -10.10 -0.50 -2.11
N ASN A 123 -9.07 -1.26 -2.50
CA ASN A 123 -9.28 -2.62 -3.03
C ASN A 123 -9.93 -3.56 -2.00
N LEU A 124 -9.54 -3.46 -0.71
CA LEU A 124 -10.14 -4.24 0.36
C LEU A 124 -11.60 -3.83 0.61
N ILE A 125 -11.91 -2.53 0.66
CA ILE A 125 -13.27 -1.99 0.84
C ILE A 125 -14.19 -2.45 -0.29
N LEU A 126 -13.69 -2.50 -1.53
CA LEU A 126 -14.45 -2.96 -2.70
C LEU A 126 -14.51 -4.48 -2.82
N SER A 127 -13.75 -5.22 -2.02
CA SER A 127 -13.73 -6.68 -2.05
C SER A 127 -14.92 -7.29 -1.29
N TRP A 128 -15.17 -8.58 -1.56
CA TRP A 128 -16.09 -9.39 -0.76
C TRP A 128 -15.64 -9.52 0.70
N GLY A 129 -14.33 -9.47 0.96
CA GLY A 129 -13.77 -9.52 2.32
C GLY A 129 -14.27 -8.41 3.23
N PHE A 130 -14.52 -7.22 2.71
CA PHE A 130 -15.09 -6.12 3.48
C PHE A 130 -16.49 -6.46 4.03
N ARG A 131 -17.33 -7.11 3.21
CA ARG A 131 -18.64 -7.59 3.65
C ARG A 131 -18.53 -8.55 4.82
N MET A 132 -17.60 -9.51 4.77
CA MET A 132 -17.35 -10.45 5.86
C MET A 132 -16.91 -9.74 7.14
N VAL A 133 -15.97 -8.80 7.03
CA VAL A 133 -15.50 -8.02 8.19
C VAL A 133 -16.64 -7.20 8.78
N ASN A 134 -17.43 -6.51 7.96
CA ASN A 134 -18.59 -5.73 8.42
C ASN A 134 -19.59 -6.60 9.19
N GLN A 135 -19.89 -7.79 8.70
CA GLN A 135 -20.79 -8.74 9.37
C GLN A 135 -20.21 -9.26 10.70
N MET A 136 -18.89 -9.47 10.80
CA MET A 136 -18.24 -9.99 12.00
C MET A 136 -18.13 -8.95 13.14
N ILE A 137 -17.89 -7.67 12.80
CA ILE A 137 -17.65 -6.63 13.81
C ILE A 137 -18.91 -5.87 14.22
N SER A 138 -19.97 -5.93 13.41
CA SER A 138 -21.23 -5.27 13.70
C SER A 138 -22.12 -6.17 14.55
N SER A 139 -22.64 -5.65 15.68
CA SER A 139 -23.73 -6.33 16.39
C SER A 139 -25.01 -6.28 15.54
N GLU A 140 -25.89 -7.29 15.67
CA GLU A 140 -27.14 -7.36 14.89
C GLU A 140 -27.95 -6.05 14.93
N SER A 141 -27.96 -5.36 16.07
CA SER A 141 -28.68 -4.09 16.24
C SER A 141 -27.97 -2.86 15.63
N LYS A 142 -26.73 -2.99 15.12
CA LYS A 142 -25.92 -1.92 14.55
C LYS A 142 -25.37 -2.26 13.17
N GLN A 143 -25.89 -3.31 12.56
CA GLN A 143 -25.43 -3.76 11.27
C GLN A 143 -25.94 -2.79 10.19
N ILE A 144 -25.03 -2.08 9.55
CA ILE A 144 -25.32 -1.28 8.36
C ILE A 144 -25.08 -2.19 7.16
N GLU A 145 -26.00 -2.11 6.19
CA GLU A 145 -25.82 -2.84 4.93
C GLU A 145 -24.52 -2.44 4.25
N THR A 146 -23.78 -3.42 3.74
CA THR A 146 -22.38 -3.20 3.30
C THR A 146 -22.25 -2.20 2.16
N ASP A 147 -23.21 -2.19 1.23
CA ASP A 147 -23.15 -1.27 0.09
C ASP A 147 -23.53 0.16 0.50
N ILE A 148 -24.42 0.31 1.47
CA ILE A 148 -24.73 1.60 2.10
C ILE A 148 -23.46 2.12 2.79
N LEU A 149 -22.79 1.29 3.61
CA LEU A 149 -21.55 1.69 4.28
C LEU A 149 -20.43 2.07 3.30
N ARG A 150 -20.30 1.34 2.17
CA ARG A 150 -19.35 1.70 1.11
C ARG A 150 -19.65 3.06 0.50
N ASN A 151 -20.92 3.30 0.13
CA ASN A 151 -21.33 4.57 -0.46
C ASN A 151 -21.00 5.73 0.47
N TYR A 152 -21.31 5.60 1.76
CA TYR A 152 -20.95 6.61 2.75
C TYR A 152 -19.46 6.87 2.86
N LEU A 153 -18.64 5.80 2.88
CA LEU A 153 -17.18 5.95 2.93
C LEU A 153 -16.66 6.72 1.70
N PHE A 154 -17.22 6.45 0.53
CA PHE A 154 -16.81 7.13 -0.70
C PHE A 154 -17.34 8.56 -0.78
N GLU A 155 -18.59 8.82 -0.44
CA GLU A 155 -19.14 10.17 -0.37
C GLU A 155 -18.37 11.04 0.61
N TRP A 156 -18.15 10.54 1.82
CA TRP A 156 -17.40 11.25 2.84
C TRP A 156 -15.94 11.58 2.44
N THR A 157 -15.31 10.69 1.71
CA THR A 157 -13.90 10.88 1.30
C THR A 157 -13.77 11.62 -0.04
N TYR A 158 -14.87 11.80 -0.78
CA TYR A 158 -14.87 12.35 -2.14
C TYR A 158 -14.23 13.74 -2.23
N ASP A 159 -14.70 14.70 -1.45
CA ASP A 159 -14.21 16.09 -1.51
C ASP A 159 -12.73 16.17 -1.16
N ILE A 160 -12.31 15.37 -0.19
CA ILE A 160 -10.90 15.29 0.22
C ILE A 160 -10.07 14.63 -0.89
N GLY A 161 -10.61 13.64 -1.56
CA GLY A 161 -10.00 13.02 -2.73
C GLY A 161 -9.77 14.04 -3.85
N ILE A 162 -10.77 14.86 -4.16
CA ILE A 162 -10.66 15.94 -5.14
C ILE A 162 -9.62 16.98 -4.71
N LEU A 163 -9.63 17.42 -3.45
CA LEU A 163 -8.65 18.38 -2.93
C LEU A 163 -7.21 17.81 -3.02
N ARG A 164 -7.01 16.54 -2.69
CA ARG A 164 -5.70 15.87 -2.84
C ARG A 164 -5.25 15.80 -4.29
N LEU A 165 -6.17 15.47 -5.21
CA LEU A 165 -5.89 15.46 -6.65
C LEU A 165 -5.48 16.84 -7.16
N LEU A 166 -6.23 17.90 -6.80
CA LEU A 166 -5.91 19.27 -7.17
C LEU A 166 -4.56 19.71 -6.59
N ASN A 167 -4.32 19.43 -5.31
CA ASN A 167 -3.05 19.72 -4.65
C ASN A 167 -1.87 19.08 -5.42
N ARG A 168 -1.99 17.81 -5.80
CA ARG A 168 -0.96 17.10 -6.56
C ARG A 168 -0.82 17.67 -7.98
N LYS A 169 -1.93 17.92 -8.66
CA LYS A 169 -1.93 18.46 -10.04
C LYS A 169 -1.31 19.84 -10.14
N GLN A 170 -1.55 20.69 -9.15
CA GLN A 170 -1.10 22.09 -9.14
C GLN A 170 0.18 22.32 -8.33
N GLY A 171 0.71 21.28 -7.66
CA GLY A 171 1.92 21.40 -6.85
C GLY A 171 1.76 22.32 -5.63
N LEU A 172 0.56 22.38 -5.00
CA LEU A 172 0.26 23.35 -3.94
C LEU A 172 0.97 23.06 -2.60
N GLY A 173 1.47 21.84 -2.40
CA GLY A 173 2.26 21.47 -1.22
C GLY A 173 1.45 21.29 0.07
N TYR A 174 0.11 21.25 0.05
CA TYR A 174 -0.71 21.02 1.24
C TYR A 174 -0.49 19.64 1.82
N LYS A 175 -0.37 19.58 3.16
CA LYS A 175 -0.20 18.33 3.91
C LYS A 175 -1.54 17.90 4.51
N PHE A 176 -2.04 16.74 4.08
CA PHE A 176 -3.31 16.16 4.57
C PHE A 176 -3.12 15.26 5.80
N THR A 177 -1.88 15.03 6.24
CA THR A 177 -1.55 14.22 7.43
C THR A 177 -1.99 14.86 8.75
N SER A 178 -2.25 16.17 8.75
CA SER A 178 -2.70 16.92 9.93
C SER A 178 -4.22 16.95 10.12
N ILE A 179 -4.98 16.31 9.22
CA ILE A 179 -6.44 16.25 9.34
C ILE A 179 -6.80 15.30 10.48
N ASP A 180 -7.54 15.80 11.45
CA ASP A 180 -8.07 15.00 12.56
C ASP A 180 -9.34 14.26 12.13
N TRP A 181 -9.14 13.10 11.52
CA TRP A 181 -10.21 12.23 11.03
C TRP A 181 -11.18 11.80 12.14
N LYS A 182 -10.70 11.70 13.38
CA LYS A 182 -11.54 11.34 14.53
C LYS A 182 -12.57 12.40 14.87
N ARG A 183 -12.29 13.65 14.54
CA ARG A 183 -13.25 14.76 14.72
C ARG A 183 -14.27 14.84 13.59
N LEU A 184 -13.87 14.47 12.37
CA LEU A 184 -14.75 14.52 11.21
C LEU A 184 -15.72 13.31 11.14
N ALA A 185 -15.27 12.12 11.50
CA ALA A 185 -16.08 10.90 11.44
C ALA A 185 -17.40 10.96 12.24
N PRO A 186 -17.48 11.48 13.49
CA PRO A 186 -18.73 11.54 14.24
C PRO A 186 -19.82 12.40 13.60
N LEU A 187 -19.46 13.45 12.86
CA LEU A 187 -20.43 14.34 12.22
C LEU A 187 -21.22 13.58 11.14
N TYR A 188 -20.54 12.78 10.34
CA TYR A 188 -21.17 11.97 9.30
C TYR A 188 -21.93 10.75 9.86
N ILE A 189 -21.45 10.13 10.94
CA ILE A 189 -22.16 9.01 11.59
C ILE A 189 -23.46 9.49 12.28
N SER A 190 -23.54 10.73 12.74
CA SER A 190 -24.75 11.30 13.33
C SER A 190 -25.83 11.56 12.26
N GLU A 191 -25.46 11.97 11.05
CA GLU A 191 -26.36 12.12 9.90
C GLU A 191 -26.95 10.78 9.47
N LEU A 192 -26.13 9.72 9.42
CA LEU A 192 -26.57 8.35 9.14
C LEU A 192 -27.69 7.83 10.04
N LYS A 193 -27.68 8.25 11.32
CA LYS A 193 -28.69 7.82 12.30
C LYS A 193 -30.01 8.62 12.21
N SER A 194 -30.01 9.76 11.54
CA SER A 194 -31.20 10.58 11.35
C SER A 194 -32.00 10.20 10.09
N GLU A 195 -31.40 9.44 9.17
CA GLU A 195 -32.03 9.01 7.90
C GLU A 195 -32.47 7.53 7.92
N ALA A 196 -32.17 6.77 8.96
CA ALA A 196 -32.53 5.37 9.16
C ALA A 196 -33.67 5.22 10.19
#